data_f5a0f7cc79f81be8f422176b321b59a4
#
_entry.id   f5a0f7cc79f81be8f422176b321b59a4
#
_cell.length_a   1.000
_cell.length_b   1.000
_cell.length_c   1.000
_cell.angle_alpha   90.00
_cell.angle_beta   90.00
_cell.angle_gamma   90.00
#
_symmetry.space_group_name_H-M   'P 1'
#
loop_
_entity.id
_entity.type
_entity.pdbx_description
1 polymer ?
#
loop_
_entity_poly.entity_id
_entity_poly.type
_entity_poly.pdbx_seq_one_letter_code
_entity_poly.pdbx_strand_id
1 'polypeptide(L)'
;MFKKRRDYSYYSSYSYEHKSRLRVGRVAIVAVVAVVLVVGLVVSLNLNRIKLLAKGYSFSQTSEILSLPTEDEDEILSHDKIDHITNWIKQSPEVSLYDEYERYLTINKDMKYAKVVENVDSIFKNDVPKLKSLDYSEKLIWNLLEEGATQEDFQYLIDHKYTASDIEPYRKVEGYKLQNLEGYMNAYNTYKNYNYAVCITNYPFIISSNGEPETKYTITNPSDLLTLVKKGFYLPEDYEPELVDPEIPVAPDCQNPKMTKETSDALTKMYKAAKQEGLELVVNSAYRSYQTQVETMADFVARYNTQYANEYVAQPGASEHQTGLGVDLTSQSVVEGKRITFGDTEEYRWVIKNCARFGFIIRFEDGTDGITGIAHEPWHLRYVGEDVAKEIQKNGWTFEEYCLYNNVMPEVKEQ
;
A
#
# COMPACT_ATOMS: atom_id res chain seq x y z
N MET A 1 -75.60 -83.55 -71.51
CA MET A 1 -74.17 -83.56 -71.59
C MET A 1 -73.62 -82.12 -71.57
N PHE A 2 -73.35 -81.58 -70.45
CA PHE A 2 -72.71 -80.25 -70.38
C PHE A 2 -71.75 -80.18 -69.20
N LYS A 3 -70.48 -79.91 -69.47
CA LYS A 3 -69.45 -79.68 -68.53
C LYS A 3 -69.47 -78.24 -68.08
N LYS A 4 -69.53 -77.95 -66.76
CA LYS A 4 -69.34 -76.65 -66.16
C LYS A 4 -67.83 -76.35 -66.00
N ARG A 5 -67.41 -75.22 -66.55
CA ARG A 5 -66.11 -74.58 -66.20
C ARG A 5 -66.30 -73.85 -64.91
N ARG A 6 -65.34 -74.01 -63.99
CA ARG A 6 -65.20 -73.17 -62.79
C ARG A 6 -64.15 -72.13 -63.06
N ASP A 7 -64.52 -70.86 -62.82
CA ASP A 7 -63.59 -69.74 -62.82
C ASP A 7 -62.75 -69.71 -61.53
N TYR A 8 -61.46 -69.58 -61.71
CA TYR A 8 -60.46 -69.22 -60.63
C TYR A 8 -60.00 -67.81 -60.90
N SER A 9 -60.54 -66.82 -60.17
CA SER A 9 -59.99 -65.47 -60.10
C SER A 9 -60.38 -64.83 -58.78
N TYR A 10 -59.66 -65.16 -57.71
CA TYR A 10 -59.74 -64.35 -56.47
C TYR A 10 -58.65 -64.75 -55.46
N TYR A 11 -57.38 -64.60 -55.84
CA TYR A 11 -56.29 -64.61 -54.84
C TYR A 11 -55.01 -64.06 -55.44
N SER A 12 -54.89 -62.73 -55.61
CA SER A 12 -53.56 -62.16 -55.90
C SER A 12 -53.35 -60.71 -55.56
N SER A 13 -54.27 -60.05 -54.85
CA SER A 13 -54.04 -58.61 -54.53
C SER A 13 -53.63 -58.28 -53.05
N TYR A 14 -53.76 -59.25 -52.14
CA TYR A 14 -53.52 -58.92 -50.68
C TYR A 14 -52.12 -59.19 -50.21
N SER A 15 -51.25 -59.83 -50.91
CA SER A 15 -49.91 -60.17 -50.44
C SER A 15 -48.78 -59.19 -50.85
N TYR A 16 -49.07 -58.35 -51.85
CA TYR A 16 -48.05 -57.44 -52.38
C TYR A 16 -47.94 -56.10 -51.62
N GLU A 17 -49.07 -55.59 -51.17
CA GLU A 17 -49.02 -54.30 -50.41
C GLU A 17 -48.40 -54.43 -49.00
N HIS A 18 -48.61 -55.54 -48.30
CA HIS A 18 -48.08 -55.75 -47.01
C HIS A 18 -46.55 -55.97 -46.98
N LYS A 19 -45.98 -56.59 -48.04
CA LYS A 19 -44.52 -56.79 -48.14
C LYS A 19 -43.80 -55.54 -48.56
N SER A 20 -44.39 -54.65 -49.32
CA SER A 20 -43.78 -53.37 -49.74
C SER A 20 -43.73 -52.37 -48.54
N ARG A 21 -44.82 -52.25 -47.75
CA ARG A 21 -44.82 -51.38 -46.53
C ARG A 21 -43.83 -51.83 -45.49
N LEU A 22 -43.66 -53.13 -45.23
CA LEU A 22 -42.65 -53.68 -44.33
C LEU A 22 -41.23 -53.42 -44.84
N ARG A 23 -40.96 -53.40 -46.12
CA ARG A 23 -39.63 -53.06 -46.66
C ARG A 23 -39.36 -51.58 -46.60
N VAL A 24 -40.32 -50.71 -46.88
CA VAL A 24 -40.19 -49.24 -46.76
C VAL A 24 -39.92 -48.83 -45.29
N GLY A 25 -40.67 -49.40 -44.34
CA GLY A 25 -40.45 -49.13 -42.93
C GLY A 25 -39.01 -49.56 -42.42
N ARG A 26 -38.56 -50.73 -42.89
CA ARG A 26 -37.16 -51.17 -42.52
C ARG A 26 -36.08 -50.31 -43.17
N VAL A 27 -36.28 -49.88 -44.41
CA VAL A 27 -35.34 -48.95 -45.07
C VAL A 27 -35.34 -47.60 -44.41
N ALA A 28 -36.53 -47.09 -43.99
CA ALA A 28 -36.58 -45.83 -43.22
C ALA A 28 -35.88 -45.94 -41.88
N ILE A 29 -35.98 -47.04 -41.11
CA ILE A 29 -35.31 -47.27 -39.86
C ILE A 29 -33.79 -47.33 -40.09
N VAL A 30 -33.31 -48.06 -41.09
CA VAL A 30 -31.88 -48.13 -41.41
C VAL A 30 -31.33 -46.78 -41.83
N ALA A 31 -32.11 -46.00 -42.61
CA ALA A 31 -31.68 -44.60 -42.94
C ALA A 31 -31.59 -43.71 -41.72
N VAL A 32 -32.53 -43.76 -40.79
CA VAL A 32 -32.48 -42.98 -39.53
C VAL A 32 -31.29 -43.41 -38.68
N VAL A 33 -31.04 -44.71 -38.52
CA VAL A 33 -29.88 -45.23 -37.77
C VAL A 33 -28.58 -44.79 -38.43
N ALA A 34 -28.47 -44.83 -39.76
CA ALA A 34 -27.29 -44.36 -40.47
C ALA A 34 -27.06 -42.85 -40.28
N VAL A 35 -28.12 -42.04 -40.34
CA VAL A 35 -28.03 -40.60 -40.07
C VAL A 35 -27.58 -40.34 -38.61
N VAL A 36 -28.15 -41.03 -37.63
CA VAL A 36 -27.76 -40.91 -36.23
C VAL A 36 -26.27 -41.29 -36.02
N LEU A 37 -25.81 -42.38 -36.67
CA LEU A 37 -24.40 -42.80 -36.59
C LEU A 37 -23.47 -41.79 -37.28
N VAL A 38 -23.86 -41.23 -38.43
CA VAL A 38 -23.07 -40.20 -39.12
C VAL A 38 -23.02 -38.91 -38.28
N VAL A 39 -24.16 -38.48 -37.74
CA VAL A 39 -24.21 -37.30 -36.83
C VAL A 39 -23.38 -37.56 -35.58
N GLY A 40 -23.50 -38.74 -34.98
CA GLY A 40 -22.68 -39.13 -33.83
C GLY A 40 -21.18 -39.12 -34.13
N LEU A 41 -20.79 -39.62 -35.31
CA LEU A 41 -19.39 -39.59 -35.76
C LEU A 41 -18.90 -38.15 -36.01
N VAL A 42 -19.71 -37.33 -36.69
CA VAL A 42 -19.37 -35.92 -36.93
C VAL A 42 -19.25 -35.15 -35.65
N VAL A 43 -20.13 -35.36 -34.68
CA VAL A 43 -20.04 -34.73 -33.33
C VAL A 43 -18.80 -35.22 -32.59
N SER A 44 -18.52 -36.54 -32.64
CA SER A 44 -17.32 -37.11 -32.00
C SER A 44 -16.03 -36.54 -32.57
N LEU A 45 -15.93 -36.42 -33.89
CA LEU A 45 -14.76 -35.85 -34.58
C LEU A 45 -14.59 -34.32 -34.36
N ASN A 46 -15.64 -33.65 -33.94
CA ASN A 46 -15.64 -32.21 -33.68
C ASN A 46 -15.86 -31.87 -32.20
N LEU A 47 -15.75 -32.83 -31.29
CA LEU A 47 -16.08 -32.65 -29.88
C LEU A 47 -15.27 -31.51 -29.24
N ASN A 48 -13.95 -31.48 -29.46
CA ASN A 48 -13.07 -30.45 -28.91
C ASN A 48 -13.36 -29.08 -29.53
N ARG A 49 -13.67 -29.03 -30.85
CA ARG A 49 -14.15 -27.78 -31.48
C ARG A 49 -15.41 -27.25 -30.81
N ILE A 50 -16.37 -28.12 -30.53
CA ILE A 50 -17.62 -27.74 -29.85
C ILE A 50 -17.35 -27.24 -28.43
N LYS A 51 -16.47 -27.90 -27.68
CA LYS A 51 -16.07 -27.48 -26.32
C LYS A 51 -15.41 -26.11 -26.34
N LEU A 52 -14.46 -25.86 -27.25
CA LEU A 52 -13.75 -24.58 -27.37
C LEU A 52 -14.72 -23.44 -27.73
N LEU A 53 -15.63 -23.67 -28.68
CA LEU A 53 -16.68 -22.69 -29.03
C LEU A 53 -17.62 -22.43 -27.84
N ALA A 54 -17.97 -23.44 -27.05
CA ALA A 54 -18.77 -23.31 -25.84
C ALA A 54 -18.04 -22.51 -24.74
N LYS A 55 -16.72 -22.58 -24.68
CA LYS A 55 -15.87 -21.72 -23.81
C LYS A 55 -15.78 -20.27 -24.30
N GLY A 56 -16.29 -19.95 -25.51
CA GLY A 56 -16.32 -18.60 -26.07
C GLY A 56 -15.14 -18.25 -26.98
N TYR A 57 -14.34 -19.23 -27.41
CA TYR A 57 -13.34 -19.00 -28.46
C TYR A 57 -14.00 -18.75 -29.81
N SER A 58 -13.44 -17.87 -30.63
CA SER A 58 -13.87 -17.66 -32.01
C SER A 58 -13.49 -18.85 -32.90
N PHE A 59 -14.10 -18.93 -34.09
CA PHE A 59 -13.75 -19.98 -35.08
C PHE A 59 -12.25 -19.98 -35.45
N SER A 60 -11.63 -18.78 -35.57
CA SER A 60 -10.22 -18.65 -35.89
C SER A 60 -9.38 -19.19 -34.75
N GLN A 61 -9.62 -18.73 -33.49
CA GLN A 61 -8.92 -19.20 -32.30
C GLN A 61 -9.04 -20.71 -32.12
N THR A 62 -10.29 -21.25 -32.32
CA THR A 62 -10.53 -22.68 -32.24
C THR A 62 -9.70 -23.46 -33.28
N SER A 63 -9.52 -22.93 -34.48
CA SER A 63 -8.72 -23.59 -35.51
C SER A 63 -7.23 -23.52 -35.22
N GLU A 64 -6.74 -22.41 -34.60
CA GLU A 64 -5.37 -22.29 -34.13
C GLU A 64 -5.08 -23.29 -33.00
N ILE A 65 -5.97 -23.37 -31.99
CA ILE A 65 -5.83 -24.32 -30.88
C ILE A 65 -5.82 -25.78 -31.38
N LEU A 66 -6.73 -26.15 -32.25
CA LEU A 66 -6.82 -27.52 -32.83
C LEU A 66 -5.65 -27.86 -33.79
N SER A 67 -4.76 -26.92 -34.07
CA SER A 67 -3.52 -27.16 -34.82
C SER A 67 -2.32 -27.47 -33.91
N LEU A 68 -2.48 -27.34 -32.61
CA LEU A 68 -1.47 -27.68 -31.61
C LEU A 68 -1.38 -29.21 -31.40
N PRO A 69 -0.33 -29.70 -30.76
CA PRO A 69 -0.26 -31.07 -30.26
C PRO A 69 -1.47 -31.38 -29.34
N THR A 70 -1.91 -32.65 -29.34
CA THR A 70 -3.11 -33.08 -28.58
C THR A 70 -2.96 -32.78 -27.07
N GLU A 71 -1.76 -32.89 -26.51
CA GLU A 71 -1.46 -32.58 -25.10
C GLU A 71 -1.72 -31.12 -24.80
N ASP A 72 -1.29 -30.21 -25.67
CA ASP A 72 -1.50 -28.76 -25.54
C ASP A 72 -2.97 -28.36 -25.73
N GLU A 73 -3.68 -29.03 -26.66
CA GLU A 73 -5.11 -28.85 -26.87
C GLU A 73 -5.89 -29.25 -25.61
N ASP A 74 -5.57 -30.40 -25.01
CA ASP A 74 -6.21 -30.90 -23.80
C ASP A 74 -5.91 -29.99 -22.60
N GLU A 75 -4.71 -29.44 -22.51
CA GLU A 75 -4.32 -28.45 -21.48
C GLU A 75 -5.21 -27.20 -21.60
N ILE A 76 -5.32 -26.58 -22.78
CA ILE A 76 -6.17 -25.40 -23.01
C ILE A 76 -7.65 -25.73 -22.73
N LEU A 77 -8.10 -26.96 -23.03
CA LEU A 77 -9.45 -27.39 -22.71
C LEU A 77 -9.71 -27.59 -21.22
N SER A 78 -8.68 -27.82 -20.41
CA SER A 78 -8.78 -27.98 -18.95
C SER A 78 -8.96 -26.64 -18.21
N HIS A 79 -8.44 -25.54 -18.76
CA HIS A 79 -8.47 -24.20 -18.20
C HIS A 79 -9.75 -23.42 -18.58
N ASP A 80 -9.97 -22.27 -17.94
CA ASP A 80 -10.96 -21.28 -18.38
C ASP A 80 -10.54 -20.66 -19.73
N LYS A 81 -11.40 -19.80 -20.30
CA LYS A 81 -11.06 -19.14 -21.56
C LYS A 81 -9.85 -18.20 -21.37
N ILE A 82 -8.81 -18.42 -22.16
CA ILE A 82 -7.62 -17.58 -22.24
C ILE A 82 -7.88 -16.46 -23.26
N ASP A 83 -7.91 -15.22 -22.83
CA ASP A 83 -8.37 -14.10 -23.67
C ASP A 83 -7.42 -13.79 -24.83
N HIS A 84 -6.10 -13.83 -24.60
CA HIS A 84 -5.08 -13.51 -25.60
C HIS A 84 -4.47 -14.76 -26.26
N ILE A 85 -5.18 -15.88 -26.31
CA ILE A 85 -4.70 -17.20 -26.77
C ILE A 85 -3.90 -17.16 -28.09
N THR A 86 -4.39 -16.43 -29.09
CA THR A 86 -3.71 -16.29 -30.40
C THR A 86 -2.32 -15.62 -30.25
N ASN A 87 -2.18 -14.70 -29.29
CA ASN A 87 -0.90 -14.05 -29.05
C ASN A 87 0.07 -15.01 -28.36
N TRP A 88 -0.41 -15.77 -27.39
CA TRP A 88 0.43 -16.74 -26.67
C TRP A 88 0.91 -17.86 -27.58
N ILE A 89 0.01 -18.45 -28.37
CA ILE A 89 0.39 -19.47 -29.38
C ILE A 89 1.52 -18.97 -30.32
N LYS A 90 1.51 -17.67 -30.67
CA LYS A 90 2.54 -17.08 -31.53
C LYS A 90 3.86 -16.78 -30.82
N GLN A 91 3.82 -16.54 -29.52
CA GLN A 91 4.98 -16.08 -28.75
C GLN A 91 5.67 -17.20 -27.98
N SER A 92 4.96 -18.24 -27.57
CA SER A 92 5.50 -19.32 -26.75
C SER A 92 4.88 -20.68 -27.11
N PRO A 93 5.69 -21.74 -27.20
CA PRO A 93 5.18 -23.12 -27.27
C PRO A 93 4.76 -23.67 -25.90
N GLU A 94 4.95 -22.95 -24.81
CA GLU A 94 4.73 -23.42 -23.43
C GLU A 94 3.28 -23.17 -23.00
N VAL A 95 2.38 -24.06 -23.37
CA VAL A 95 0.94 -23.93 -23.12
C VAL A 95 0.61 -23.93 -21.63
N SER A 96 1.37 -24.67 -20.83
CA SER A 96 1.20 -24.77 -19.38
C SER A 96 1.36 -23.45 -18.62
N LEU A 97 1.94 -22.41 -19.26
CA LEU A 97 2.12 -21.08 -18.68
C LEU A 97 1.17 -20.00 -19.24
N TYR A 98 0.16 -20.39 -20.04
CA TYR A 98 -0.71 -19.39 -20.65
C TYR A 98 -1.58 -18.65 -19.65
N ASP A 99 -1.99 -19.29 -18.56
CA ASP A 99 -2.71 -18.62 -17.47
C ASP A 99 -1.80 -17.64 -16.71
N GLU A 100 -0.54 -18.02 -16.53
CA GLU A 100 0.47 -17.15 -15.91
C GLU A 100 0.77 -15.93 -16.79
N TYR A 101 0.84 -16.09 -18.11
CA TYR A 101 0.99 -14.96 -19.03
C TYR A 101 -0.19 -14.00 -18.95
N GLU A 102 -1.44 -14.51 -18.94
CA GLU A 102 -2.63 -13.69 -18.78
C GLU A 102 -2.61 -12.92 -17.47
N ARG A 103 -2.36 -13.62 -16.37
CA ARG A 103 -2.31 -12.99 -15.05
C ARG A 103 -1.21 -11.94 -14.96
N TYR A 104 -0.02 -12.24 -15.45
CA TYR A 104 1.10 -11.30 -15.46
C TYR A 104 0.81 -10.06 -16.33
N LEU A 105 0.11 -10.24 -17.47
CA LEU A 105 -0.32 -9.14 -18.32
C LEU A 105 -1.35 -8.24 -17.61
N THR A 106 -2.25 -8.79 -16.76
CA THR A 106 -3.21 -7.97 -16.01
C THR A 106 -2.52 -7.03 -15.02
N ILE A 107 -1.39 -7.44 -14.46
CA ILE A 107 -0.55 -6.63 -13.57
C ILE A 107 0.22 -5.59 -14.41
N ASN A 108 0.69 -5.95 -15.60
CA ASN A 108 1.57 -5.16 -16.47
C ASN A 108 0.88 -4.82 -17.80
N LYS A 109 -0.23 -4.09 -17.75
CA LYS A 109 -1.17 -3.88 -18.87
C LYS A 109 -0.56 -3.35 -20.17
N ASP A 110 0.51 -2.57 -20.08
CA ASP A 110 1.17 -1.95 -21.24
C ASP A 110 2.37 -2.78 -21.77
N MET A 111 2.63 -3.94 -21.16
CA MET A 111 3.76 -4.77 -21.55
C MET A 111 3.49 -5.53 -22.86
N LYS A 112 4.50 -5.60 -23.72
CA LYS A 112 4.41 -6.38 -24.97
C LYS A 112 4.36 -7.87 -24.66
N TYR A 113 3.56 -8.64 -25.38
CA TYR A 113 3.40 -10.10 -25.20
C TYR A 113 4.73 -10.86 -25.15
N ALA A 114 5.67 -10.56 -26.06
CA ALA A 114 6.99 -11.18 -26.05
C ALA A 114 7.76 -10.96 -24.74
N LYS A 115 7.61 -9.76 -24.14
CA LYS A 115 8.27 -9.44 -22.85
C LYS A 115 7.57 -10.10 -21.68
N VAL A 116 6.24 -10.25 -21.74
CA VAL A 116 5.47 -11.04 -20.76
C VAL A 116 5.97 -12.49 -20.76
N VAL A 117 6.08 -13.11 -21.93
CA VAL A 117 6.59 -14.48 -22.06
C VAL A 117 8.02 -14.61 -21.50
N GLU A 118 8.93 -13.70 -21.88
CA GLU A 118 10.30 -13.69 -21.38
C GLU A 118 10.35 -13.64 -19.84
N ASN A 119 9.61 -12.73 -19.23
CA ASN A 119 9.62 -12.55 -17.78
C ASN A 119 8.97 -13.75 -17.05
N VAL A 120 7.80 -14.18 -17.49
CA VAL A 120 7.08 -15.31 -16.88
C VAL A 120 7.87 -16.60 -17.03
N ASP A 121 8.41 -16.89 -18.23
CA ASP A 121 9.26 -18.07 -18.43
C ASP A 121 10.46 -18.06 -17.48
N SER A 122 11.12 -16.91 -17.36
CA SER A 122 12.27 -16.79 -16.46
C SER A 122 11.86 -17.03 -15.00
N ILE A 123 10.80 -16.41 -14.53
CA ILE A 123 10.34 -16.52 -13.15
C ILE A 123 9.78 -17.92 -12.87
N PHE A 124 8.83 -18.39 -13.68
CA PHE A 124 8.06 -19.60 -13.36
C PHE A 124 8.84 -20.90 -13.64
N LYS A 125 9.73 -20.92 -14.65
CA LYS A 125 10.57 -22.08 -14.91
C LYS A 125 11.81 -22.17 -14.03
N ASN A 126 12.44 -21.02 -13.71
CA ASN A 126 13.74 -21.00 -13.04
C ASN A 126 13.65 -20.68 -11.54
N ASP A 127 12.79 -19.72 -11.14
CA ASP A 127 12.78 -19.17 -9.79
C ASP A 127 11.68 -19.76 -8.91
N VAL A 128 10.46 -19.92 -9.43
CA VAL A 128 9.32 -20.49 -8.69
C VAL A 128 9.62 -21.86 -8.07
N PRO A 129 10.26 -22.83 -8.74
CA PRO A 129 10.62 -24.10 -8.11
C PRO A 129 11.54 -23.94 -6.90
N LYS A 130 12.50 -22.99 -6.98
CA LYS A 130 13.43 -22.69 -5.87
C LYS A 130 12.72 -21.96 -4.73
N LEU A 131 11.86 -20.99 -5.06
CA LEU A 131 11.05 -20.28 -4.07
C LEU A 131 10.09 -21.23 -3.33
N LYS A 132 9.48 -22.20 -4.05
CA LYS A 132 8.66 -23.24 -3.41
C LYS A 132 9.49 -24.10 -2.43
N SER A 133 10.76 -24.32 -2.70
CA SER A 133 11.67 -25.01 -1.76
C SER A 133 12.06 -24.16 -0.53
N LEU A 134 11.79 -22.84 -0.56
CA LEU A 134 11.93 -21.89 0.53
C LEU A 134 10.56 -21.53 1.15
N ASP A 135 9.58 -22.42 1.03
CA ASP A 135 8.22 -22.33 1.60
C ASP A 135 7.35 -21.19 1.04
N TYR A 136 7.69 -20.62 -0.13
CA TYR A 136 6.82 -19.67 -0.81
C TYR A 136 5.66 -20.40 -1.47
N SER A 137 4.43 -20.11 -1.03
CA SER A 137 3.24 -20.57 -1.73
C SER A 137 3.07 -19.82 -3.06
N GLU A 138 2.41 -20.45 -4.02
CA GLU A 138 2.12 -19.81 -5.30
C GLU A 138 1.31 -18.49 -5.13
N LYS A 139 0.36 -18.49 -4.19
CA LYS A 139 -0.36 -17.27 -3.82
C LYS A 139 0.57 -16.17 -3.34
N LEU A 140 1.58 -16.49 -2.53
CA LEU A 140 2.54 -15.51 -2.03
C LEU A 140 3.41 -14.95 -3.16
N ILE A 141 3.87 -15.81 -4.08
CA ILE A 141 4.65 -15.39 -5.24
C ILE A 141 3.84 -14.40 -6.10
N TRP A 142 2.57 -14.69 -6.36
CA TRP A 142 1.70 -13.77 -7.08
C TRP A 142 1.45 -12.46 -6.35
N ASN A 143 1.25 -12.48 -5.03
CA ASN A 143 1.14 -11.26 -4.24
C ASN A 143 2.40 -10.40 -4.35
N LEU A 144 3.58 -11.00 -4.28
CA LEU A 144 4.83 -10.26 -4.46
C LEU A 144 4.96 -9.64 -5.85
N LEU A 145 4.53 -10.35 -6.90
CA LEU A 145 4.47 -9.80 -8.27
C LEU A 145 3.49 -8.63 -8.38
N GLU A 146 2.33 -8.72 -7.73
CA GLU A 146 1.32 -7.65 -7.66
C GLU A 146 1.84 -6.45 -6.85
N GLU A 147 2.70 -6.67 -5.86
CA GLU A 147 3.42 -5.66 -5.08
C GLU A 147 4.61 -5.05 -5.86
N GLY A 148 4.88 -5.51 -7.08
CA GLY A 148 5.93 -4.99 -7.97
C GLY A 148 7.27 -5.71 -7.86
N ALA A 149 7.32 -6.91 -7.26
CA ALA A 149 8.55 -7.71 -7.27
C ALA A 149 9.01 -8.05 -8.68
N THR A 150 10.31 -7.96 -8.88
CA THR A 150 11.00 -8.29 -10.13
C THR A 150 11.66 -9.67 -10.04
N GLN A 151 12.19 -10.16 -11.17
CA GLN A 151 13.02 -11.36 -11.17
C GLN A 151 14.27 -11.19 -10.29
N GLU A 152 14.87 -10.01 -10.27
CA GLU A 152 16.05 -9.71 -9.46
C GLU A 152 15.74 -9.82 -7.96
N ASP A 153 14.55 -9.38 -7.54
CA ASP A 153 14.09 -9.54 -6.16
C ASP A 153 13.92 -11.01 -5.78
N PHE A 154 13.35 -11.84 -6.65
CA PHE A 154 13.25 -13.28 -6.40
C PHE A 154 14.61 -13.97 -6.37
N GLN A 155 15.51 -13.58 -7.26
CA GLN A 155 16.88 -14.09 -7.25
C GLN A 155 17.60 -13.72 -5.94
N TYR A 156 17.40 -12.47 -5.44
CA TYR A 156 17.91 -12.04 -4.15
C TYR A 156 17.42 -12.94 -3.00
N LEU A 157 16.12 -13.24 -2.95
CA LEU A 157 15.56 -14.15 -1.93
C LEU A 157 16.17 -15.55 -2.00
N ILE A 158 16.35 -16.09 -3.22
CA ILE A 158 16.91 -17.41 -3.47
C ILE A 158 18.37 -17.47 -3.05
N ASP A 159 19.19 -16.51 -3.45
CA ASP A 159 20.63 -16.48 -3.19
C ASP A 159 20.95 -16.37 -1.69
N HIS A 160 20.13 -15.60 -0.96
CA HIS A 160 20.24 -15.46 0.49
C HIS A 160 19.48 -16.53 1.27
N LYS A 161 18.74 -17.42 0.58
CA LYS A 161 17.93 -18.49 1.18
C LYS A 161 16.89 -17.94 2.20
N TYR A 162 16.35 -16.77 1.95
CA TYR A 162 15.30 -16.22 2.79
C TYR A 162 13.99 -16.97 2.53
N THR A 163 13.46 -17.58 3.59
CA THR A 163 12.20 -18.32 3.53
C THR A 163 11.01 -17.35 3.56
N ALA A 164 9.83 -17.85 3.21
CA ALA A 164 8.60 -17.07 3.32
C ALA A 164 8.37 -16.54 4.76
N SER A 165 8.79 -17.30 5.77
CA SER A 165 8.68 -16.89 7.18
C SER A 165 9.65 -15.77 7.57
N ASP A 166 10.80 -15.65 6.91
CA ASP A 166 11.76 -14.59 7.20
C ASP A 166 11.26 -13.22 6.75
N ILE A 167 10.52 -13.14 5.65
CA ILE A 167 10.00 -11.88 5.10
C ILE A 167 8.63 -11.48 5.65
N GLU A 168 7.84 -12.43 6.12
CA GLU A 168 6.44 -12.23 6.55
C GLU A 168 6.26 -11.16 7.65
N PRO A 169 7.13 -11.03 8.67
CA PRO A 169 7.00 -9.99 9.67
C PRO A 169 7.13 -8.58 9.11
N TYR A 170 8.01 -8.38 8.12
CA TYR A 170 8.19 -7.09 7.47
C TYR A 170 7.03 -6.76 6.54
N ARG A 171 6.52 -7.75 5.80
CA ARG A 171 5.39 -7.59 4.89
C ARG A 171 4.10 -7.12 5.56
N LYS A 172 3.95 -7.36 6.86
CA LYS A 172 2.81 -6.89 7.67
C LYS A 172 2.89 -5.42 8.02
N VAL A 173 4.06 -4.82 7.87
CA VAL A 173 4.25 -3.40 8.16
C VAL A 173 3.85 -2.58 6.94
N GLU A 174 2.99 -1.60 7.14
CA GLU A 174 2.62 -0.67 6.08
C GLU A 174 3.86 0.06 5.55
N GLY A 175 3.91 0.23 4.24
CA GLY A 175 5.07 0.82 3.56
C GLY A 175 6.19 -0.18 3.24
N TYR A 176 6.01 -1.48 3.51
CA TYR A 176 6.96 -2.51 3.09
C TYR A 176 7.20 -2.48 1.58
N LYS A 177 8.45 -2.63 1.19
CA LYS A 177 8.90 -2.80 -0.21
C LYS A 177 9.94 -3.91 -0.24
N LEU A 178 9.74 -4.91 -1.11
CA LEU A 178 10.68 -6.06 -1.18
C LEU A 178 12.11 -5.63 -1.50
N GLN A 179 12.27 -4.62 -2.35
CA GLN A 179 13.55 -4.05 -2.75
C GLN A 179 14.40 -3.52 -1.57
N ASN A 180 13.76 -3.20 -0.45
CA ASN A 180 14.41 -2.67 0.74
C ASN A 180 14.67 -3.75 1.82
N LEU A 181 14.42 -5.03 1.53
CA LEU A 181 14.46 -6.11 2.52
C LEU A 181 15.79 -6.22 3.27
N GLU A 182 16.91 -6.09 2.58
CA GLU A 182 18.24 -6.10 3.22
C GLU A 182 18.40 -4.99 4.25
N GLY A 183 17.96 -3.77 3.90
CA GLY A 183 17.94 -2.64 4.81
C GLY A 183 17.08 -2.90 6.05
N TYR A 184 15.89 -3.49 5.85
CA TYR A 184 14.99 -3.86 6.94
C TYR A 184 15.63 -4.88 7.90
N MET A 185 16.25 -5.93 7.36
CA MET A 185 16.93 -6.95 8.18
C MET A 185 18.09 -6.36 8.97
N ASN A 186 18.87 -5.48 8.34
CA ASN A 186 19.98 -4.78 9.00
C ASN A 186 19.47 -3.86 10.12
N ALA A 187 18.43 -3.07 9.87
CA ALA A 187 17.82 -2.21 10.87
C ALA A 187 17.18 -3.02 12.01
N TYR A 188 16.50 -4.14 11.70
CA TYR A 188 15.94 -5.02 12.71
C TYR A 188 17.01 -5.61 13.64
N ASN A 189 18.18 -5.92 13.12
CA ASN A 189 19.29 -6.42 13.94
C ASN A 189 19.71 -5.43 15.03
N THR A 190 19.54 -4.13 14.78
CA THR A 190 19.84 -3.05 15.74
C THR A 190 18.65 -2.78 16.67
N TYR A 191 17.48 -2.53 16.11
CA TYR A 191 16.33 -1.98 16.84
C TYR A 191 15.36 -3.03 17.38
N LYS A 192 15.41 -4.29 16.88
CA LYS A 192 14.57 -5.43 17.28
C LYS A 192 13.07 -5.15 17.19
N ASN A 193 12.67 -4.28 16.26
CA ASN A 193 11.27 -3.92 15.98
C ASN A 193 11.06 -3.82 14.47
N TYR A 194 10.03 -4.48 13.95
CA TYR A 194 9.77 -4.54 12.51
C TYR A 194 9.22 -3.21 11.97
N ASN A 195 8.35 -2.53 12.72
CA ASN A 195 7.86 -1.20 12.33
C ASN A 195 9.03 -0.23 12.20
N TYR A 196 9.86 -0.16 13.23
CA TYR A 196 11.05 0.68 13.24
C TYR A 196 11.97 0.38 12.05
N ALA A 197 12.22 -0.91 11.80
CA ALA A 197 13.10 -1.34 10.71
C ALA A 197 12.58 -0.88 9.33
N VAL A 198 11.28 -1.06 9.06
CA VAL A 198 10.68 -0.65 7.79
C VAL A 198 10.66 0.87 7.65
N CYS A 199 10.22 1.58 8.68
CA CYS A 199 10.11 3.04 8.63
C CYS A 199 11.47 3.73 8.47
N ILE A 200 12.47 3.33 9.26
CA ILE A 200 13.80 3.98 9.22
C ILE A 200 14.56 3.67 7.92
N THR A 201 14.34 2.51 7.34
CA THR A 201 14.94 2.18 6.04
C THR A 201 14.28 2.97 4.92
N ASN A 202 12.96 3.14 4.96
CA ASN A 202 12.24 3.94 3.97
C ASN A 202 12.53 5.44 4.09
N TYR A 203 12.72 5.93 5.33
CA TYR A 203 12.89 7.34 5.65
C TYR A 203 14.09 7.56 6.59
N PRO A 204 15.33 7.33 6.14
CA PRO A 204 16.51 7.37 7.00
C PRO A 204 16.77 8.74 7.65
N PHE A 205 16.23 9.82 7.07
CA PHE A 205 16.36 11.18 7.59
C PHE A 205 15.57 11.42 8.89
N ILE A 206 14.67 10.50 9.30
CA ILE A 206 13.89 10.70 10.54
C ILE A 206 14.77 10.82 11.76
N ILE A 207 15.83 10.04 11.87
CA ILE A 207 16.79 10.06 13.00
C ILE A 207 18.16 10.62 12.61
N SER A 208 18.28 11.21 11.43
CA SER A 208 19.51 11.87 11.01
C SER A 208 19.27 13.38 10.95
N SER A 209 19.89 14.12 11.85
CA SER A 209 19.78 15.58 11.92
C SER A 209 20.77 16.32 11.01
N ASN A 210 21.79 15.63 10.52
CA ASN A 210 22.90 16.23 9.79
C ASN A 210 22.68 16.22 8.28
N GLY A 211 22.55 17.40 7.69
CA GLY A 211 22.46 17.60 6.26
C GLY A 211 21.01 17.69 5.71
N GLU A 212 20.92 17.97 4.40
CA GLU A 212 19.65 17.94 3.69
C GLU A 212 19.31 16.49 3.32
N PRO A 213 18.07 16.02 3.51
CA PRO A 213 17.67 14.71 3.01
C PRO A 213 17.80 14.67 1.48
N GLU A 214 18.24 13.53 0.93
CA GLU A 214 18.35 13.33 -0.52
C GLU A 214 16.99 13.44 -1.20
N THR A 215 15.96 12.93 -0.55
CA THR A 215 14.57 13.00 -1.03
C THR A 215 13.72 13.82 -0.08
N LYS A 216 12.89 14.69 -0.65
CA LYS A 216 11.92 15.51 0.06
C LYS A 216 10.51 15.06 -0.26
N TYR A 217 9.66 15.09 0.77
CA TYR A 217 8.27 14.62 0.68
C TYR A 217 7.31 15.72 1.09
N THR A 218 6.25 15.90 0.31
CA THR A 218 5.10 16.74 0.69
C THR A 218 4.06 15.88 1.40
N ILE A 219 3.66 16.28 2.60
CA ILE A 219 2.63 15.63 3.40
C ILE A 219 1.27 15.85 2.71
N THR A 220 0.51 14.77 2.50
CA THR A 220 -0.80 14.81 1.82
C THR A 220 -1.98 14.77 2.79
N ASN A 221 -1.75 14.40 4.06
CA ASN A 221 -2.72 14.42 5.17
C ASN A 221 -2.31 15.39 6.29
N PRO A 222 -2.08 16.68 6.02
CA PRO A 222 -1.47 17.62 6.96
C PRO A 222 -2.32 17.91 8.21
N SER A 223 -3.62 17.57 8.20
CA SER A 223 -4.55 17.73 9.32
C SER A 223 -4.53 16.56 10.32
N ASP A 224 -3.75 15.51 10.05
CA ASP A 224 -3.64 14.39 10.99
C ASP A 224 -2.96 14.84 12.28
N LEU A 225 -3.56 14.46 13.42
CA LEU A 225 -3.04 14.80 14.75
C LEU A 225 -1.61 14.34 14.99
N LEU A 226 -1.26 13.17 14.43
CA LEU A 226 0.05 12.55 14.61
C LEU A 226 0.98 12.77 13.41
N THR A 227 0.65 13.71 12.52
CA THR A 227 1.51 14.03 11.39
C THR A 227 2.90 14.45 11.88
N LEU A 228 3.93 13.72 11.45
CA LEU A 228 5.33 14.05 11.77
C LEU A 228 5.84 15.11 10.79
N VAL A 229 5.99 16.33 11.29
CA VAL A 229 6.49 17.48 10.52
C VAL A 229 7.92 17.76 10.93
N LYS A 230 8.83 17.63 10.00
CA LYS A 230 10.27 17.91 10.20
C LYS A 230 10.98 17.98 8.85
N LYS A 231 12.25 18.31 8.86
CA LYS A 231 13.11 18.26 7.66
C LYS A 231 13.02 16.90 6.96
N GLY A 232 12.64 16.91 5.69
CA GLY A 232 12.31 15.74 4.88
C GLY A 232 10.82 15.52 4.70
N PHE A 233 9.99 15.84 5.68
CA PHE A 233 8.52 15.82 5.60
C PHE A 233 7.97 17.24 5.73
N TYR A 234 7.50 17.78 4.63
CA TYR A 234 7.08 19.18 4.52
C TYR A 234 5.58 19.30 4.34
N LEU A 235 4.98 20.21 5.09
CA LEU A 235 3.59 20.65 4.89
C LEU A 235 3.48 21.39 3.54
N PRO A 236 2.31 21.32 2.86
CA PRO A 236 2.05 22.19 1.72
C PRO A 236 2.17 23.69 2.10
N GLU A 237 2.64 24.50 1.16
CA GLU A 237 2.82 25.94 1.40
C GLU A 237 1.52 26.65 1.74
N ASP A 238 0.42 26.21 1.12
CA ASP A 238 -0.93 26.76 1.27
C ASP A 238 -1.76 26.07 2.39
N TYR A 239 -1.16 25.13 3.14
CA TYR A 239 -1.86 24.50 4.23
C TYR A 239 -2.11 25.45 5.39
N GLU A 240 -3.36 25.62 5.73
CA GLU A 240 -3.84 26.45 6.84
C GLU A 240 -4.96 25.69 7.60
N PRO A 241 -4.73 25.29 8.86
CA PRO A 241 -5.74 24.58 9.65
C PRO A 241 -6.83 25.54 10.14
N GLU A 242 -7.97 24.99 10.59
CA GLU A 242 -8.96 25.77 11.34
C GLU A 242 -8.41 26.15 12.72
N LEU A 243 -8.41 27.43 13.01
CA LEU A 243 -7.76 28.00 14.19
C LEU A 243 -8.74 28.75 15.08
N VAL A 244 -8.54 28.66 16.38
CA VAL A 244 -9.26 29.41 17.42
C VAL A 244 -8.27 30.18 18.31
N ASP A 245 -8.76 31.23 18.95
CA ASP A 245 -8.01 31.96 19.98
C ASP A 245 -7.99 31.13 21.28
N PRO A 246 -6.83 31.08 22.00
CA PRO A 246 -6.72 30.35 23.27
C PRO A 246 -7.47 31.06 24.41
N GLU A 247 -8.00 30.27 25.35
CA GLU A 247 -8.66 30.78 26.59
C GLU A 247 -7.68 30.96 27.76
N ILE A 248 -6.41 31.21 27.48
CA ILE A 248 -5.36 31.42 28.50
C ILE A 248 -4.60 32.72 28.21
N PRO A 249 -3.82 33.27 29.17
CA PRO A 249 -3.05 34.48 28.95
C PRO A 249 -2.07 34.33 27.75
N VAL A 250 -1.90 35.45 27.06
CA VAL A 250 -1.01 35.57 25.90
C VAL A 250 0.03 36.66 26.18
N ALA A 251 1.31 36.39 25.83
CA ALA A 251 2.37 37.36 25.97
C ALA A 251 2.12 38.59 25.08
N PRO A 252 2.49 39.82 25.56
CA PRO A 252 2.20 41.06 24.80
C PRO A 252 2.84 41.12 23.41
N ASP A 253 3.94 40.42 23.20
CA ASP A 253 4.69 40.36 21.93
C ASP A 253 4.35 39.13 21.06
N CYS A 254 3.44 38.29 21.50
CA CYS A 254 2.96 37.16 20.72
C CYS A 254 2.23 37.64 19.46
N GLN A 255 2.76 37.30 18.28
CA GLN A 255 2.22 37.76 17.00
C GLN A 255 0.90 37.03 16.65
N ASN A 256 0.84 35.71 16.84
CA ASN A 256 -0.33 34.90 16.54
C ASN A 256 -0.49 33.78 17.58
N PRO A 257 -1.43 33.93 18.54
CA PRO A 257 -1.65 32.95 19.59
C PRO A 257 -2.57 31.80 19.19
N LYS A 258 -3.14 31.82 17.96
CA LYS A 258 -4.16 30.87 17.54
C LYS A 258 -3.60 29.46 17.39
N MET A 259 -4.44 28.47 17.61
CA MET A 259 -4.13 27.05 17.52
C MET A 259 -5.37 26.26 17.12
N THR A 260 -5.26 24.96 16.83
CA THR A 260 -6.46 24.13 16.60
C THR A 260 -7.34 24.09 17.86
N LYS A 261 -8.61 23.80 17.67
CA LYS A 261 -9.54 23.74 18.79
C LYS A 261 -9.15 22.71 19.84
N GLU A 262 -8.75 21.53 19.39
CA GLU A 262 -8.29 20.44 20.28
C GLU A 262 -7.07 20.87 21.11
N THR A 263 -6.11 21.52 20.48
CA THR A 263 -4.91 22.06 21.18
C THR A 263 -5.32 23.12 22.21
N SER A 264 -6.21 24.06 21.84
CA SER A 264 -6.71 25.11 22.72
C SER A 264 -7.47 24.54 23.92
N ASP A 265 -8.38 23.57 23.70
CA ASP A 265 -9.15 22.95 24.78
C ASP A 265 -8.22 22.18 25.77
N ALA A 266 -7.24 21.44 25.23
CA ALA A 266 -6.25 20.73 26.05
C ALA A 266 -5.35 21.69 26.84
N LEU A 267 -4.88 22.74 26.18
CA LEU A 267 -4.02 23.77 26.82
C LEU A 267 -4.78 24.53 27.91
N THR A 268 -6.07 24.81 27.68
CA THR A 268 -6.95 25.44 28.68
C THR A 268 -7.11 24.57 29.93
N LYS A 269 -7.24 23.24 29.77
CA LYS A 269 -7.29 22.29 30.90
C LYS A 269 -5.95 22.29 31.66
N MET A 270 -4.83 22.25 30.92
CA MET A 270 -3.48 22.26 31.49
C MET A 270 -3.24 23.57 32.28
N TYR A 271 -3.57 24.72 31.70
CA TYR A 271 -3.48 26.03 32.37
C TYR A 271 -4.30 26.08 33.67
N LYS A 272 -5.55 25.62 33.64
CA LYS A 272 -6.43 25.61 34.84
C LYS A 272 -5.81 24.73 35.95
N ALA A 273 -5.19 23.61 35.60
CA ALA A 273 -4.52 22.74 36.58
C ALA A 273 -3.27 23.41 37.17
N ALA A 274 -2.42 23.99 36.33
CA ALA A 274 -1.25 24.74 36.79
C ALA A 274 -1.63 25.90 37.70
N LYS A 275 -2.67 26.64 37.34
CA LYS A 275 -3.17 27.79 38.14
C LYS A 275 -3.70 27.39 39.52
N GLN A 276 -4.26 26.19 39.68
CA GLN A 276 -4.67 25.67 41.00
C GLN A 276 -3.47 25.44 41.92
N GLU A 277 -2.26 25.26 41.36
CA GLU A 277 -1.02 25.15 42.09
C GLU A 277 -0.27 26.47 42.19
N GLY A 278 -0.89 27.58 41.78
CA GLY A 278 -0.30 28.93 41.87
C GLY A 278 0.66 29.27 40.73
N LEU A 279 0.65 28.52 39.64
CA LEU A 279 1.55 28.70 38.50
C LEU A 279 0.77 29.38 37.35
N GLU A 280 1.42 30.33 36.68
CA GLU A 280 0.83 31.14 35.61
C GLU A 280 1.49 30.89 34.26
N LEU A 281 0.90 29.98 33.46
CA LEU A 281 1.34 29.71 32.10
C LEU A 281 0.82 30.80 31.14
N VAL A 282 1.61 31.15 30.14
CA VAL A 282 1.31 32.18 29.14
C VAL A 282 1.71 31.68 27.77
N VAL A 283 0.87 31.86 26.73
CA VAL A 283 1.24 31.56 25.33
C VAL A 283 2.22 32.61 24.84
N ASN A 284 3.36 32.17 24.35
CA ASN A 284 4.40 33.03 23.79
C ASN A 284 4.36 33.06 22.25
N SER A 285 4.11 31.92 21.62
CA SER A 285 3.95 31.76 20.18
C SER A 285 3.08 30.55 19.89
N ALA A 286 2.26 30.57 18.84
CA ALA A 286 1.50 29.39 18.44
C ALA A 286 1.47 29.25 16.90
N TYR A 287 0.39 29.55 16.21
CA TYR A 287 0.34 29.38 14.77
C TYR A 287 1.33 30.29 14.03
N ARG A 288 2.03 29.68 13.06
CA ARG A 288 2.93 30.38 12.14
C ARG A 288 2.72 29.85 10.74
N SER A 289 2.25 30.71 9.82
CA SER A 289 2.06 30.31 8.42
C SER A 289 3.39 29.97 7.74
N TYR A 290 3.35 29.27 6.62
CA TYR A 290 4.54 29.01 5.76
C TYR A 290 5.30 30.30 5.47
N GLN A 291 4.60 31.37 5.04
CA GLN A 291 5.22 32.64 4.72
C GLN A 291 5.90 33.30 5.95
N THR A 292 5.23 33.25 7.11
CA THR A 292 5.83 33.76 8.35
C THR A 292 7.07 32.96 8.74
N GLN A 293 7.09 31.64 8.48
CA GLN A 293 8.27 30.79 8.71
C GLN A 293 9.42 31.14 7.78
N VAL A 294 9.16 31.49 6.51
CA VAL A 294 10.17 32.02 5.57
C VAL A 294 10.80 33.30 6.12
N GLU A 295 9.98 34.22 6.60
CA GLU A 295 10.45 35.49 7.19
C GLU A 295 11.25 35.28 8.47
N THR A 296 10.80 34.37 9.34
CA THR A 296 11.50 33.99 10.59
C THR A 296 12.89 33.40 10.26
N MET A 297 12.97 32.47 9.33
CA MET A 297 14.24 31.87 8.93
C MET A 297 15.18 32.92 8.34
N ALA A 298 14.69 33.79 7.48
CA ALA A 298 15.48 34.87 6.88
C ALA A 298 16.03 35.85 7.92
N ASP A 299 15.23 36.20 8.93
CA ASP A 299 15.65 37.07 10.03
C ASP A 299 16.75 36.41 10.88
N PHE A 300 16.61 35.10 11.21
CA PHE A 300 17.65 34.38 11.98
C PHE A 300 18.94 34.23 11.17
N VAL A 301 18.88 33.95 9.89
CA VAL A 301 20.07 33.90 9.01
C VAL A 301 20.77 35.27 8.96
N ALA A 302 19.99 36.35 8.89
CA ALA A 302 20.54 37.70 8.85
C ALA A 302 21.20 38.13 10.17
N ARG A 303 20.62 37.74 11.32
CA ARG A 303 21.14 38.11 12.67
C ARG A 303 22.31 37.25 13.11
N TYR A 304 22.31 35.98 12.76
CA TYR A 304 23.33 35.05 13.30
C TYR A 304 24.16 34.43 12.17
N ASN A 305 23.69 33.47 11.46
CA ASN A 305 24.17 32.86 10.21
C ASN A 305 23.27 31.65 9.84
N THR A 306 23.48 31.04 8.67
CA THR A 306 22.70 29.91 8.21
C THR A 306 22.84 28.67 9.11
N GLN A 307 24.04 28.39 9.64
CA GLN A 307 24.23 27.21 10.49
C GLN A 307 23.43 27.36 11.80
N TYR A 308 23.56 28.49 12.47
CA TYR A 308 22.78 28.75 13.69
C TYR A 308 21.27 28.72 13.44
N ALA A 309 20.81 29.36 12.34
CA ALA A 309 19.40 29.33 12.00
C ALA A 309 18.89 27.92 11.82
N ASN A 310 19.63 27.01 11.16
CA ASN A 310 19.24 25.61 10.96
C ASN A 310 19.22 24.77 12.25
N GLU A 311 19.92 25.17 13.29
CA GLU A 311 19.91 24.50 14.58
C GLU A 311 18.70 24.88 15.46
N TYR A 312 18.14 26.08 15.27
CA TYR A 312 17.11 26.64 16.16
C TYR A 312 15.78 26.95 15.43
N VAL A 313 15.76 26.95 14.11
CA VAL A 313 14.58 27.33 13.33
C VAL A 313 14.30 26.25 12.28
N ALA A 314 13.13 25.65 12.37
CA ALA A 314 12.69 24.71 11.34
C ALA A 314 12.59 25.36 9.97
N GLN A 315 12.89 24.60 8.91
CA GLN A 315 12.73 25.06 7.53
C GLN A 315 11.24 25.38 7.23
N PRO A 316 10.94 26.31 6.33
CA PRO A 316 9.56 26.54 5.88
C PRO A 316 8.89 25.24 5.42
N GLY A 317 7.67 24.98 5.89
CA GLY A 317 6.95 23.72 5.71
C GLY A 317 7.35 22.59 6.67
N ALA A 318 8.48 22.70 7.38
CA ALA A 318 8.93 21.72 8.37
C ALA A 318 8.71 22.16 9.82
N SER A 319 7.93 23.22 10.03
CA SER A 319 7.60 23.75 11.37
C SER A 319 6.24 23.26 11.86
N GLU A 320 6.19 22.69 13.05
CA GLU A 320 4.96 22.25 13.70
C GLU A 320 3.99 23.40 14.02
N HIS A 321 4.46 24.63 14.10
CA HIS A 321 3.60 25.81 14.26
C HIS A 321 2.61 25.98 13.10
N GLN A 322 2.92 25.54 11.89
CA GLN A 322 2.00 25.59 10.75
C GLN A 322 0.84 24.62 10.91
N THR A 323 0.96 23.58 11.75
CA THR A 323 -0.14 22.63 12.00
C THR A 323 -1.20 23.19 12.97
N GLY A 324 -0.86 24.23 13.74
CA GLY A 324 -1.66 24.67 14.88
C GLY A 324 -1.65 23.71 16.07
N LEU A 325 -0.77 22.69 16.06
CA LEU A 325 -0.58 21.70 17.14
C LEU A 325 0.66 22.00 17.98
N GLY A 326 1.58 22.82 17.48
CA GLY A 326 2.76 23.32 18.18
C GLY A 326 2.47 24.63 18.92
N VAL A 327 2.92 24.76 20.15
CA VAL A 327 2.76 25.96 20.96
C VAL A 327 3.98 26.22 21.83
N ASP A 328 4.47 27.47 21.82
CA ASP A 328 5.52 27.93 22.73
C ASP A 328 4.88 28.56 23.96
N LEU A 329 5.28 28.05 25.13
CA LEU A 329 4.85 28.59 26.42
C LEU A 329 5.92 29.44 27.06
N THR A 330 5.47 30.39 27.88
CA THR A 330 6.25 31.12 28.83
C THR A 330 5.48 31.19 30.15
N SER A 331 5.98 31.95 31.12
CA SER A 331 5.31 32.20 32.38
C SER A 331 5.11 33.70 32.62
N GLN A 332 4.17 34.04 33.49
CA GLN A 332 3.96 35.41 33.88
C GLN A 332 5.22 36.04 34.52
N SER A 333 6.03 35.21 35.21
CA SER A 333 7.28 35.67 35.80
C SER A 333 8.35 36.06 34.79
N VAL A 334 8.37 35.43 33.62
CA VAL A 334 9.25 35.80 32.48
C VAL A 334 8.71 37.07 31.80
N VAL A 335 7.43 37.14 31.52
CA VAL A 335 6.78 38.35 30.95
C VAL A 335 7.03 39.58 31.77
N GLU A 336 7.03 39.47 33.09
CA GLU A 336 7.33 40.54 34.04
C GLU A 336 8.83 40.82 34.26
N GLY A 337 9.71 40.09 33.57
CA GLY A 337 11.16 40.23 33.71
C GLY A 337 11.75 39.73 35.04
N LYS A 338 10.98 38.96 35.83
CA LYS A 338 11.45 38.34 37.09
C LYS A 338 12.30 37.11 36.88
N ARG A 339 12.17 36.47 35.72
CA ARG A 339 12.96 35.33 35.23
C ARG A 339 13.45 35.60 33.82
N ILE A 340 14.57 34.98 33.44
CA ILE A 340 15.18 35.22 32.12
C ILE A 340 14.58 34.32 31.09
N THR A 341 14.41 33.02 31.38
CA THR A 341 13.91 32.02 30.45
C THR A 341 12.85 31.15 31.10
N PHE A 342 11.94 30.58 30.27
CA PHE A 342 10.92 29.66 30.74
C PHE A 342 11.51 28.41 31.38
N GLY A 343 12.61 27.87 30.84
CA GLY A 343 13.30 26.69 31.35
C GLY A 343 13.77 26.78 32.81
N ASP A 344 13.93 28.02 33.35
CA ASP A 344 14.34 28.26 34.73
C ASP A 344 13.19 28.42 35.71
N THR A 345 11.92 28.28 35.24
CA THR A 345 10.72 28.58 36.06
C THR A 345 10.15 27.33 36.75
N GLU A 346 9.35 27.56 37.80
CA GLU A 346 8.55 26.49 38.44
C GLU A 346 7.48 25.98 37.51
N GLU A 347 6.95 26.84 36.63
CA GLU A 347 6.00 26.50 35.59
C GLU A 347 6.55 25.45 34.65
N TYR A 348 7.78 25.61 34.16
CA TYR A 348 8.47 24.60 33.33
C TYR A 348 8.63 23.25 34.03
N ARG A 349 9.10 23.29 35.32
CA ARG A 349 9.24 22.06 36.12
C ARG A 349 7.93 21.33 36.34
N TRP A 350 6.82 22.06 36.41
CA TRP A 350 5.49 21.49 36.47
C TRP A 350 5.07 20.95 35.13
N VAL A 351 5.30 21.68 34.04
CA VAL A 351 4.92 21.27 32.67
C VAL A 351 5.60 19.95 32.30
N ILE A 352 6.92 19.78 32.51
CA ILE A 352 7.62 18.50 32.23
C ILE A 352 6.92 17.31 32.89
N LYS A 353 6.44 17.47 34.11
CA LYS A 353 5.80 16.38 34.88
C LYS A 353 4.36 16.10 34.48
N ASN A 354 3.67 17.10 33.97
CA ASN A 354 2.22 17.06 33.84
C ASN A 354 1.69 17.18 32.41
N CYS A 355 2.44 17.68 31.44
CA CYS A 355 1.95 17.99 30.09
C CYS A 355 1.34 16.77 29.41
N ALA A 356 1.91 15.58 29.59
CA ALA A 356 1.40 14.34 28.99
C ALA A 356 -0.02 13.98 29.46
N ARG A 357 -0.43 14.38 30.67
CA ARG A 357 -1.81 14.19 31.16
C ARG A 357 -2.86 14.96 30.35
N PHE A 358 -2.41 15.99 29.62
CA PHE A 358 -3.23 16.88 28.81
C PHE A 358 -2.96 16.70 27.32
N GLY A 359 -2.20 15.66 26.93
CA GLY A 359 -1.93 15.33 25.54
C GLY A 359 -0.77 16.09 24.90
N PHE A 360 0.07 16.76 25.68
CA PHE A 360 1.26 17.47 25.20
C PHE A 360 2.54 16.71 25.51
N ILE A 361 3.52 16.89 24.64
CA ILE A 361 4.93 16.49 24.85
C ILE A 361 5.82 17.72 24.82
N ILE A 362 6.95 17.69 25.56
CA ILE A 362 8.09 18.58 25.28
C ILE A 362 8.71 18.06 24.00
N ARG A 363 8.66 18.85 22.94
CA ARG A 363 9.00 18.35 21.59
C ARG A 363 10.49 18.15 21.37
N PHE A 364 11.29 19.04 21.94
CA PHE A 364 12.74 19.10 21.77
C PHE A 364 13.43 19.08 23.14
N GLU A 365 13.50 17.88 23.71
CA GLU A 365 14.15 17.67 25.02
C GLU A 365 15.67 17.77 24.92
N ASP A 366 16.33 18.02 26.05
CA ASP A 366 17.78 18.07 26.12
C ASP A 366 18.41 16.73 25.72
N GLY A 367 19.43 16.77 24.85
CA GLY A 367 20.12 15.59 24.34
C GLY A 367 19.39 14.82 23.26
N THR A 368 18.29 15.32 22.72
CA THR A 368 17.53 14.68 21.61
C THR A 368 17.75 15.32 20.23
N ASP A 369 18.58 16.33 20.13
CA ASP A 369 18.91 17.07 18.91
C ASP A 369 19.44 16.16 17.78
N GLY A 370 20.18 15.12 18.14
CA GLY A 370 20.64 14.08 17.19
C GLY A 370 19.51 13.29 16.52
N ILE A 371 18.29 13.28 17.07
CA ILE A 371 17.11 12.62 16.53
C ILE A 371 16.15 13.65 15.93
N THR A 372 15.84 14.68 16.70
CA THR A 372 14.83 15.69 16.31
C THR A 372 15.31 16.65 15.23
N GLY A 373 16.62 16.94 15.23
CA GLY A 373 17.25 17.91 14.34
C GLY A 373 17.12 19.36 14.80
N ILE A 374 16.57 19.60 16.00
CA ILE A 374 16.38 20.93 16.62
C ILE A 374 17.02 20.90 18.00
N ALA A 375 17.68 21.98 18.36
CA ALA A 375 18.27 22.17 19.69
C ALA A 375 17.23 22.15 20.81
N HIS A 376 17.65 22.01 22.05
CA HIS A 376 16.75 21.99 23.18
C HIS A 376 15.85 23.24 23.28
N GLU A 377 14.56 23.04 23.29
CA GLU A 377 13.53 24.09 23.40
C GLU A 377 12.56 23.78 24.55
N PRO A 378 12.83 24.22 25.78
CA PRO A 378 11.98 23.94 26.93
C PRO A 378 10.58 24.53 26.81
N TRP A 379 10.41 25.51 25.95
CA TRP A 379 9.11 26.19 25.71
C TRP A 379 8.22 25.50 24.70
N HIS A 380 8.77 24.71 23.75
CA HIS A 380 8.02 24.16 22.63
C HIS A 380 7.31 22.87 22.99
N LEU A 381 5.98 22.94 23.01
CA LEU A 381 5.11 21.80 23.22
C LEU A 381 4.41 21.39 21.92
N ARG A 382 4.27 20.09 21.71
CA ARG A 382 3.45 19.52 20.64
C ARG A 382 2.25 18.79 21.24
N TYR A 383 1.05 19.09 20.76
CA TYR A 383 -0.17 18.32 21.07
C TYR A 383 -0.21 17.06 20.21
N VAL A 384 -0.37 15.90 20.85
CA VAL A 384 -0.40 14.56 20.21
C VAL A 384 -1.55 13.71 20.77
N GLY A 385 -2.38 14.24 21.66
CA GLY A 385 -3.40 13.50 22.38
C GLY A 385 -2.90 12.77 23.62
N GLU A 386 -3.78 12.54 24.58
CA GLU A 386 -3.41 12.08 25.93
C GLU A 386 -2.73 10.72 25.94
N ASP A 387 -3.22 9.75 25.18
CA ASP A 387 -2.70 8.38 25.19
C ASP A 387 -1.30 8.32 24.59
N VAL A 388 -1.09 8.98 23.45
CA VAL A 388 0.23 9.08 22.79
C VAL A 388 1.23 9.82 23.66
N ALA A 389 0.85 10.95 24.25
CA ALA A 389 1.74 11.72 25.13
C ALA A 389 2.19 10.91 26.35
N LYS A 390 1.26 10.15 26.96
CA LYS A 390 1.57 9.26 28.09
C LYS A 390 2.50 8.11 27.69
N GLU A 391 2.32 7.56 26.50
CA GLU A 391 3.19 6.49 25.97
C GLU A 391 4.60 7.01 25.70
N ILE A 392 4.73 8.16 25.05
CA ILE A 392 5.99 8.84 24.80
C ILE A 392 6.72 9.10 26.12
N GLN A 393 6.04 9.72 27.10
CA GLN A 393 6.62 10.01 28.41
C GLN A 393 7.05 8.74 29.17
N LYS A 394 6.22 7.69 29.13
CA LYS A 394 6.50 6.40 29.79
C LYS A 394 7.75 5.73 29.27
N ASN A 395 7.98 5.78 27.95
CA ASN A 395 9.10 5.11 27.30
C ASN A 395 10.33 6.00 27.19
N GLY A 396 10.22 7.30 27.44
CA GLY A 396 11.29 8.27 27.24
C GLY A 396 11.65 8.44 25.78
N TRP A 397 10.65 8.37 24.89
CA TRP A 397 10.82 8.50 23.45
C TRP A 397 10.71 9.95 22.99
N THR A 398 11.37 10.27 21.89
CA THR A 398 11.02 11.42 21.05
C THR A 398 9.74 11.11 20.26
N PHE A 399 9.14 12.12 19.63
CA PHE A 399 8.00 11.90 18.74
C PHE A 399 8.39 11.09 17.51
N GLU A 400 9.60 11.28 16.98
CA GLU A 400 10.18 10.47 15.91
C GLU A 400 10.24 8.99 16.29
N GLU A 401 10.75 8.67 17.47
CA GLU A 401 10.84 7.29 17.94
C GLU A 401 9.46 6.67 18.12
N TYR A 402 8.49 7.41 18.68
CA TYR A 402 7.11 6.96 18.74
C TYR A 402 6.57 6.60 17.36
N CYS A 403 6.77 7.47 16.37
CA CYS A 403 6.34 7.24 15.00
C CYS A 403 7.01 6.00 14.39
N LEU A 404 8.31 5.81 14.61
CA LEU A 404 9.05 4.64 14.10
C LEU A 404 8.61 3.33 14.76
N TYR A 405 8.45 3.30 16.09
CA TYR A 405 8.05 2.08 16.81
C TYR A 405 6.61 1.66 16.51
N ASN A 406 5.72 2.61 16.25
CA ASN A 406 4.31 2.37 16.02
C ASN A 406 3.88 2.41 14.55
N ASN A 407 4.82 2.65 13.62
CA ASN A 407 4.55 2.84 12.18
C ASN A 407 3.52 3.95 11.92
N VAL A 408 3.65 5.06 12.63
CA VAL A 408 2.82 6.24 12.45
C VAL A 408 3.56 7.22 11.54
N MET A 409 3.51 6.97 10.23
CA MET A 409 4.15 7.82 9.23
C MET A 409 3.13 8.73 8.56
N PRO A 410 3.49 9.97 8.18
CA PRO A 410 2.61 10.82 7.41
C PRO A 410 2.37 10.20 6.02
N GLU A 411 1.17 10.38 5.47
CA GLU A 411 0.95 10.13 4.06
C GLU A 411 1.71 11.17 3.23
N VAL A 412 2.48 10.72 2.25
CA VAL A 412 3.40 11.62 1.56
C VAL A 412 3.45 11.39 0.05
N LYS A 413 3.81 12.46 -0.66
CA LYS A 413 4.19 12.44 -2.07
C LYS A 413 5.61 12.96 -2.19
N GLU A 414 6.45 12.27 -2.93
CA GLU A 414 7.79 12.71 -3.29
C GLU A 414 7.74 14.01 -4.11
N GLN A 415 8.63 14.97 -3.82
CA GLN A 415 8.71 16.27 -4.48
C GLN A 415 9.50 16.21 -5.79
#